data_b318cc0be361cdf86cebc0924bcb0ab7
#
_entry.id   b318cc0be361cdf86cebc0924bcb0ab7
#
_cell.length_a   1.000
_cell.length_b   1.000
_cell.length_c   1.000
_cell.angle_alpha   90.00
_cell.angle_beta   90.00
_cell.angle_gamma   90.00
#
_symmetry.space_group_name_H-M   'P 1'
#
loop_
_entity.id
_entity.type
_entity.pdbx_description
1 polymer ?
#
loop_
_entity_poly.entity_id
_entity_poly.type
_entity_poly.pdbx_seq_one_letter_code
_entity_poly.pdbx_strand_id
1 'polypeptide(L)'
;MQAQFEVMYGDTDKVNSQTIVVLFLLGNVFLGLIGTFWVRTRRRRSEIALRLAMGSTKHQVFSLLMGEGLLLLALVTLPAMLVCYNVGVGEFTIGRTALIATWPVEWSMIRFLIGSLGAWLLIALMVMMGIWYPARQAMKIEPAEALHEE
;
A
#
# COMPACT_ATOMS: atom_id res chain seq x y z
N MET A 1 5.49 -43.59 -5.07
CA MET A 1 4.93 -42.99 -3.86
C MET A 1 5.88 -41.92 -3.26
N GLN A 2 7.17 -42.19 -3.09
CA GLN A 2 8.12 -41.22 -2.56
C GLN A 2 8.27 -39.96 -3.45
N ALA A 3 8.38 -40.09 -4.76
CA ALA A 3 8.50 -38.95 -5.69
C ALA A 3 7.30 -37.98 -5.67
N GLN A 4 6.10 -38.44 -5.39
CA GLN A 4 4.92 -37.58 -5.23
C GLN A 4 4.93 -36.82 -3.91
N PHE A 5 5.48 -37.39 -2.86
CA PHE A 5 5.66 -36.72 -1.57
C PHE A 5 6.73 -35.59 -1.68
N GLU A 6 7.86 -35.86 -2.34
CA GLU A 6 8.93 -34.85 -2.51
C GLU A 6 8.46 -33.64 -3.35
N VAL A 7 7.66 -33.87 -4.38
CA VAL A 7 7.07 -32.78 -5.19
C VAL A 7 6.11 -31.94 -4.35
N MET A 8 5.25 -32.58 -3.55
CA MET A 8 4.25 -31.89 -2.75
C MET A 8 4.88 -31.10 -1.58
N TYR A 9 5.91 -31.62 -0.92
CA TYR A 9 6.63 -30.91 0.14
C TYR A 9 7.54 -29.80 -0.42
N GLY A 10 8.21 -30.03 -1.55
CA GLY A 10 9.04 -29.02 -2.20
C GLY A 10 8.26 -27.80 -2.70
N ASP A 11 7.02 -27.96 -3.12
CA ASP A 11 6.15 -26.86 -3.53
C ASP A 11 5.62 -26.06 -2.32
N THR A 12 5.29 -26.71 -1.21
CA THR A 12 4.88 -26.01 0.01
C THR A 12 6.00 -25.15 0.60
N ASP A 13 7.24 -25.61 0.58
CA ASP A 13 8.39 -24.85 1.09
C ASP A 13 8.69 -23.62 0.22
N LYS A 14 8.56 -23.73 -1.10
CA LYS A 14 8.70 -22.59 -2.03
C LYS A 14 7.60 -21.55 -1.81
N VAL A 15 6.34 -21.99 -1.70
CA VAL A 15 5.20 -21.08 -1.43
C VAL A 15 5.37 -20.39 -0.09
N ASN A 16 5.79 -21.09 0.96
CA ASN A 16 6.05 -20.51 2.27
C ASN A 16 7.16 -19.47 2.22
N SER A 17 8.28 -19.76 1.54
CA SER A 17 9.39 -18.83 1.38
C SER A 17 8.96 -17.56 0.63
N GLN A 18 8.22 -17.68 -0.45
CA GLN A 18 7.70 -16.55 -1.20
C GLN A 18 6.72 -15.73 -0.36
N THR A 19 5.84 -16.37 0.39
CA THR A 19 4.87 -15.71 1.26
C THR A 19 5.58 -14.90 2.35
N ILE A 20 6.63 -15.45 2.97
CA ILE A 20 7.42 -14.74 3.98
C ILE A 20 8.06 -13.48 3.38
N VAL A 21 8.66 -13.58 2.19
CA VAL A 21 9.27 -12.42 1.51
C VAL A 21 8.23 -11.36 1.20
N VAL A 22 7.05 -11.74 0.69
CA VAL A 22 5.96 -10.80 0.40
C VAL A 22 5.47 -10.11 1.66
N LEU A 23 5.26 -10.85 2.76
CA LEU A 23 4.84 -10.29 4.04
C LEU A 23 5.90 -9.34 4.61
N PHE A 24 7.18 -9.67 4.49
CA PHE A 24 8.28 -8.79 4.89
C PHE A 24 8.28 -7.49 4.09
N LEU A 25 8.13 -7.57 2.77
CA LEU A 25 8.07 -6.40 1.90
C LEU A 25 6.84 -5.53 2.21
N LEU A 26 5.68 -6.14 2.40
CA LEU A 26 4.45 -5.44 2.81
C LEU A 26 4.64 -4.71 4.15
N GLY A 27 5.25 -5.36 5.13
CA GLY A 27 5.58 -4.75 6.41
C GLY A 27 6.49 -3.53 6.26
N ASN A 28 7.50 -3.63 5.39
CA ASN A 28 8.44 -2.55 5.10
C ASN A 28 7.73 -1.35 4.44
N VAL A 29 6.88 -1.62 3.44
CA VAL A 29 6.04 -0.59 2.80
C VAL A 29 5.12 0.09 3.82
N PHE A 30 4.47 -0.69 4.69
CA PHE A 30 3.57 -0.17 5.72
C PHE A 30 4.29 0.76 6.70
N LEU A 31 5.46 0.37 7.19
CA LEU A 31 6.29 1.20 8.08
C LEU A 31 6.72 2.50 7.37
N GLY A 32 7.13 2.41 6.11
CA GLY A 32 7.48 3.58 5.29
C GLY A 32 6.31 4.54 5.10
N LEU A 33 5.11 4.02 4.86
CA LEU A 33 3.87 4.83 4.77
C LEU A 33 3.57 5.56 6.08
N ILE A 34 3.58 4.85 7.21
CA ILE A 34 3.34 5.47 8.53
C ILE A 34 4.36 6.59 8.78
N GLY A 35 5.65 6.34 8.55
CA GLY A 35 6.71 7.32 8.74
C GLY A 35 6.52 8.56 7.86
N THR A 36 6.22 8.36 6.59
CA THR A 36 6.00 9.45 5.63
C THR A 36 4.79 10.31 6.02
N PHE A 37 3.65 9.69 6.35
CA PHE A 37 2.45 10.41 6.77
C PHE A 37 2.63 11.09 8.12
N TRP A 38 3.39 10.50 9.04
CA TRP A 38 3.72 11.11 10.31
C TRP A 38 4.49 12.43 10.14
N VAL A 39 5.57 12.40 9.35
CA VAL A 39 6.39 13.59 9.07
C VAL A 39 5.57 14.64 8.32
N ARG A 40 4.78 14.23 7.32
CA ARG A 40 3.94 15.13 6.53
C ARG A 40 2.88 15.82 7.39
N THR A 41 2.21 15.09 8.26
CA THR A 41 1.19 15.64 9.16
C THR A 41 1.82 16.60 10.19
N ARG A 42 3.00 16.27 10.71
CA ARG A 42 3.72 17.18 11.62
C ARG A 42 4.10 18.49 10.96
N ARG A 43 4.58 18.48 9.72
CA ARG A 43 4.95 19.70 8.99
C ARG A 43 3.76 20.61 8.68
N ARG A 44 2.55 20.07 8.62
CA ARG A 44 1.32 20.82 8.33
C ARG A 44 0.49 21.14 9.58
N ARG A 45 1.09 21.04 10.77
CA ARG A 45 0.38 21.24 12.04
C ARG A 45 -0.25 22.62 12.15
N SER A 46 0.49 23.67 11.79
CA SER A 46 0.02 25.07 11.80
C SER A 46 -1.15 25.29 10.83
N GLU A 47 -1.07 24.72 9.62
CA GLU A 47 -2.15 24.79 8.63
C GLU A 47 -3.42 24.09 9.13
N ILE A 48 -3.28 22.92 9.75
CA ILE A 48 -4.41 22.17 10.33
C ILE A 48 -5.04 22.94 11.49
N ALA A 49 -4.22 23.52 12.37
CA ALA A 49 -4.67 24.33 13.50
C ALA A 49 -5.41 25.58 13.02
N LEU A 50 -4.90 26.27 12.00
CA LEU A 50 -5.56 27.42 11.40
C LEU A 50 -6.92 27.09 10.82
N ARG A 51 -7.05 25.95 10.11
CA ARG A 51 -8.34 25.49 9.57
C ARG A 51 -9.35 25.18 10.67
N LEU A 52 -8.89 24.55 11.77
CA LEU A 52 -9.76 24.29 12.93
C LEU A 52 -10.19 25.60 13.61
N ALA A 53 -9.29 26.60 13.72
CA ALA A 53 -9.61 27.92 14.26
C ALA A 53 -10.62 28.69 13.39
N MET A 54 -10.58 28.51 12.06
CA MET A 54 -11.55 29.08 11.11
C MET A 54 -12.90 28.33 11.08
N GLY A 55 -13.13 27.34 11.96
CA GLY A 55 -14.39 26.66 12.10
C GLY A 55 -14.54 25.34 11.32
N SER A 56 -13.47 24.82 10.71
CA SER A 56 -13.51 23.48 10.10
C SER A 56 -13.73 22.42 11.15
N THR A 57 -14.60 21.45 10.86
CA THR A 57 -14.82 20.32 11.75
C THR A 57 -13.65 19.32 11.68
N LYS A 58 -13.37 18.64 12.80
CA LYS A 58 -12.35 17.58 12.86
C LYS A 58 -12.54 16.51 11.79
N HIS A 59 -13.80 16.21 11.46
CA HIS A 59 -14.15 15.24 10.42
C HIS A 59 -13.76 15.72 9.01
N GLN A 60 -13.96 17.01 8.72
CA GLN A 60 -13.56 17.58 7.43
C GLN A 60 -12.04 17.53 7.22
N VAL A 61 -11.27 17.87 8.26
CA VAL A 61 -9.80 17.78 8.21
C VAL A 61 -9.35 16.31 8.03
N PHE A 62 -9.98 15.38 8.74
CA PHE A 62 -9.70 13.97 8.59
C PHE A 62 -9.99 13.45 7.18
N SER A 63 -11.17 13.78 6.64
CA SER A 63 -11.57 13.41 5.28
C SER A 63 -10.63 13.98 4.22
N LEU A 64 -10.15 15.21 4.42
CA LEU A 64 -9.16 15.83 3.53
C LEU A 64 -7.84 15.05 3.50
N LEU A 65 -7.29 14.70 4.67
CA LEU A 65 -6.04 13.93 4.78
C LEU A 65 -6.17 12.53 4.17
N MET A 66 -7.32 11.86 4.42
CA MET A 66 -7.63 10.56 3.80
C MET A 66 -7.75 10.66 2.29
N GLY A 67 -8.48 11.69 1.80
CA GLY A 67 -8.65 11.93 0.38
C GLY A 67 -7.32 12.21 -0.33
N GLU A 68 -6.43 12.98 0.28
CA GLU A 68 -5.09 13.25 -0.26
C GLU A 68 -4.26 11.96 -0.37
N GLY A 69 -4.30 11.09 0.64
CA GLY A 69 -3.60 9.81 0.60
C GLY A 69 -4.13 8.86 -0.48
N LEU A 70 -5.45 8.75 -0.60
CA LEU A 70 -6.09 7.91 -1.62
C LEU A 70 -5.87 8.46 -3.04
N LEU A 71 -5.87 9.78 -3.21
CA LEU A 71 -5.60 10.43 -4.49
C LEU A 71 -4.17 10.15 -4.95
N LEU A 72 -3.19 10.24 -4.05
CA LEU A 72 -1.79 9.89 -4.35
C LEU A 72 -1.67 8.41 -4.72
N LEU A 73 -2.35 7.51 -4.02
CA LEU A 73 -2.39 6.10 -4.36
C LEU A 73 -2.96 5.89 -5.77
N ALA A 74 -4.10 6.52 -6.10
CA ALA A 74 -4.72 6.41 -7.41
C ALA A 74 -3.78 6.93 -8.53
N LEU A 75 -3.09 8.05 -8.28
CA LEU A 75 -2.14 8.62 -9.24
C LEU A 75 -0.97 7.67 -9.54
N VAL A 76 -0.42 7.04 -8.50
CA VAL A 76 0.72 6.10 -8.64
C VAL A 76 0.27 4.77 -9.23
N THR A 77 -0.99 4.38 -9.05
CA THR A 77 -1.53 3.11 -9.56
C THR A 77 -1.47 3.02 -11.08
N LEU A 78 -1.73 4.12 -11.79
CA LEU A 78 -1.72 4.12 -13.26
C LEU A 78 -0.34 3.73 -13.84
N PRO A 79 0.77 4.41 -13.52
CA PRO A 79 2.08 4.00 -14.01
C PRO A 79 2.50 2.63 -13.49
N ALA A 80 2.16 2.28 -12.24
CA ALA A 80 2.47 0.97 -11.68
C ALA A 80 1.78 -0.16 -12.47
N MET A 81 0.49 -0.01 -12.81
CA MET A 81 -0.23 -0.98 -13.65
C MET A 81 0.39 -1.12 -15.04
N LEU A 82 0.80 -0.02 -15.67
CA LEU A 82 1.48 -0.07 -16.97
C LEU A 82 2.79 -0.87 -16.90
N VAL A 83 3.60 -0.63 -15.88
CA VAL A 83 4.86 -1.36 -15.67
C VAL A 83 4.57 -2.85 -15.41
N CYS A 84 3.67 -3.17 -14.50
CA CYS A 84 3.32 -4.56 -14.17
C CYS A 84 2.75 -5.30 -15.38
N TYR A 85 1.92 -4.64 -16.20
CA TYR A 85 1.39 -5.23 -17.42
C TYR A 85 2.51 -5.53 -18.43
N ASN A 86 3.41 -4.58 -18.70
CA ASN A 86 4.52 -4.78 -19.63
C ASN A 86 5.48 -5.89 -19.16
N VAL A 87 5.81 -5.92 -17.87
CA VAL A 87 6.63 -6.98 -17.29
C VAL A 87 5.93 -8.34 -17.41
N GLY A 88 4.64 -8.40 -17.05
CA GLY A 88 3.86 -9.63 -17.15
C GLY A 88 3.81 -10.18 -18.58
N VAL A 89 3.48 -9.35 -19.56
CA VAL A 89 3.46 -9.76 -20.98
C VAL A 89 4.86 -10.15 -21.46
N GLY A 90 5.90 -9.38 -21.09
CA GLY A 90 7.29 -9.65 -21.47
C GLY A 90 7.80 -10.98 -20.92
N GLU A 91 7.55 -11.28 -19.66
CA GLU A 91 7.93 -12.53 -19.00
C GLU A 91 7.26 -13.74 -19.68
N PHE A 92 5.98 -13.64 -20.02
CA PHE A 92 5.25 -14.69 -20.72
C PHE A 92 5.75 -14.89 -22.16
N THR A 93 6.08 -13.81 -22.87
CA THR A 93 6.56 -13.86 -24.25
C THR A 93 7.98 -14.44 -24.34
N ILE A 94 8.83 -14.18 -23.37
CA ILE A 94 10.24 -14.64 -23.33
C ILE A 94 10.37 -16.05 -22.71
N GLY A 95 9.28 -16.62 -22.17
CA GLY A 95 9.29 -17.96 -21.56
C GLY A 95 10.06 -18.05 -20.24
N ARG A 96 10.40 -16.90 -19.63
CA ARG A 96 11.15 -16.83 -18.36
C ARG A 96 10.34 -17.28 -17.15
N THR A 97 9.03 -17.35 -17.26
CA THR A 97 8.13 -17.83 -16.21
C THR A 97 8.37 -19.26 -15.79
N ALA A 98 9.02 -20.06 -16.62
CA ALA A 98 9.42 -21.43 -16.28
C ALA A 98 10.41 -21.51 -15.11
N LEU A 99 11.08 -20.41 -14.76
CA LEU A 99 12.02 -20.36 -13.63
C LEU A 99 11.36 -20.00 -12.29
N ILE A 100 10.17 -19.38 -12.32
CA ILE A 100 9.51 -18.84 -11.12
C ILE A 100 8.18 -19.56 -10.84
N ALA A 101 7.48 -20.03 -11.86
CA ALA A 101 6.20 -20.72 -11.70
C ALA A 101 6.28 -22.19 -12.17
N THR A 102 6.10 -23.09 -11.25
CA THR A 102 5.97 -24.56 -11.50
C THR A 102 4.64 -24.92 -12.17
N TRP A 103 3.75 -23.96 -12.36
CA TRP A 103 2.43 -24.16 -12.95
C TRP A 103 2.38 -23.53 -14.35
N PRO A 104 1.80 -24.21 -15.35
CA PRO A 104 1.52 -23.59 -16.65
C PRO A 104 0.41 -22.56 -16.46
N VAL A 105 0.79 -21.36 -16.06
CA VAL A 105 -0.15 -20.24 -15.91
C VAL A 105 -0.25 -19.57 -17.27
N GLU A 106 -1.33 -19.81 -17.98
CA GLU A 106 -1.65 -19.04 -19.18
C GLU A 106 -1.93 -17.57 -18.80
N TRP A 107 -1.35 -16.65 -19.56
CA TRP A 107 -1.64 -15.22 -19.40
C TRP A 107 -3.14 -14.98 -19.59
N SER A 108 -3.79 -14.46 -18.57
CA SER A 108 -5.20 -14.09 -18.61
C SER A 108 -5.36 -12.67 -18.09
N MET A 109 -5.91 -11.80 -18.94
CA MET A 109 -6.23 -10.41 -18.58
C MET A 109 -7.13 -10.34 -17.34
N ILE A 110 -8.05 -11.29 -17.21
CA ILE A 110 -8.97 -11.37 -16.05
C ILE A 110 -8.19 -11.65 -14.76
N ARG A 111 -7.25 -12.59 -14.77
CA ARG A 111 -6.41 -12.90 -13.59
C ARG A 111 -5.54 -11.71 -13.20
N PHE A 112 -4.97 -11.00 -14.19
CA PHE A 112 -4.20 -9.80 -13.94
C PHE A 112 -5.06 -8.70 -13.30
N LEU A 113 -6.28 -8.47 -13.80
CA LEU A 113 -7.20 -7.48 -13.24
C LEU A 113 -7.63 -7.83 -11.82
N ILE A 114 -7.97 -9.09 -11.54
CA ILE A 114 -8.36 -9.54 -10.20
C ILE A 114 -7.17 -9.39 -9.23
N GLY A 115 -5.98 -9.81 -9.63
CA GLY A 115 -4.78 -9.70 -8.80
C GLY A 115 -4.40 -8.23 -8.53
N SER A 116 -4.44 -7.37 -9.54
CA SER A 116 -4.14 -5.96 -9.40
C SER A 116 -5.17 -5.21 -8.55
N LEU A 117 -6.46 -5.56 -8.68
CA LEU A 117 -7.52 -5.00 -7.83
C LEU A 117 -7.34 -5.44 -6.37
N GLY A 118 -7.03 -6.71 -6.13
CA GLY A 118 -6.75 -7.21 -4.78
C GLY A 118 -5.54 -6.51 -4.15
N ALA A 119 -4.45 -6.38 -4.87
CA ALA A 119 -3.27 -5.65 -4.41
C ALA A 119 -3.58 -4.16 -4.14
N TRP A 120 -4.34 -3.51 -5.02
CA TRP A 120 -4.75 -2.12 -4.83
C TRP A 120 -5.61 -1.93 -3.59
N LEU A 121 -6.59 -2.79 -3.35
CA LEU A 121 -7.43 -2.75 -2.15
C LEU A 121 -6.61 -2.95 -0.87
N LEU A 122 -5.66 -3.87 -0.89
CA LEU A 122 -4.78 -4.12 0.24
C LEU A 122 -3.92 -2.89 0.55
N ILE A 123 -3.29 -2.28 -0.46
CA ILE A 123 -2.49 -1.07 -0.29
C ILE A 123 -3.37 0.11 0.15
N ALA A 124 -4.57 0.26 -0.39
CA ALA A 124 -5.52 1.29 0.02
C ALA A 124 -5.88 1.16 1.52
N LEU A 125 -6.10 -0.06 1.98
CA LEU A 125 -6.36 -0.34 3.40
C LEU A 125 -5.15 0.00 4.27
N MET A 126 -3.93 -0.33 3.82
CA MET A 126 -2.70 0.05 4.51
C MET A 126 -2.52 1.57 4.59
N VAL A 127 -2.80 2.29 3.50
CA VAL A 127 -2.76 3.77 3.46
C VAL A 127 -3.77 4.36 4.45
N MET A 128 -5.00 3.86 4.45
CA MET A 128 -6.04 4.31 5.39
C MET A 128 -5.62 4.10 6.86
N MET A 129 -5.07 2.92 7.18
CA MET A 129 -4.56 2.64 8.54
C MET A 129 -3.37 3.53 8.89
N GLY A 130 -2.44 3.74 7.95
CA GLY A 130 -1.24 4.57 8.14
C GLY A 130 -1.56 6.05 8.38
N ILE A 131 -2.62 6.57 7.77
CA ILE A 131 -3.07 7.95 7.95
C ILE A 131 -3.92 8.11 9.22
N TRP A 132 -4.70 7.10 9.57
CA TRP A 132 -5.66 7.16 10.67
C TRP A 132 -5.04 7.56 12.01
N TYR A 133 -3.89 6.98 12.37
CA TYR A 133 -3.20 7.27 13.62
C TYR A 133 -2.66 8.72 13.68
N PRO A 134 -1.83 9.19 12.73
CA PRO A 134 -1.30 10.56 12.76
C PRO A 134 -2.41 11.62 12.59
N ALA A 135 -3.44 11.34 11.79
CA ALA A 135 -4.56 12.25 11.63
C ALA A 135 -5.34 12.44 12.94
N ARG A 136 -5.60 11.35 13.69
CA ARG A 136 -6.24 11.46 15.01
C ARG A 136 -5.40 12.23 16.02
N GLN A 137 -4.09 12.08 15.98
CA GLN A 137 -3.20 12.80 16.88
C GLN A 137 -3.15 14.29 16.54
N ALA A 138 -3.13 14.65 15.25
CA ALA A 138 -3.18 16.04 14.81
C ALA A 138 -4.46 16.77 15.25
N MET A 139 -5.59 16.06 15.32
CA MET A 139 -6.89 16.62 15.73
C MET A 139 -7.04 16.80 17.27
N LYS A 140 -6.10 16.28 18.07
CA LYS A 140 -6.11 16.44 19.53
C LYS A 140 -5.41 17.71 19.99
N ILE A 141 -4.76 18.45 19.09
CA ILE A 141 -4.03 19.66 19.41
C ILE A 141 -5.04 20.78 19.65
N GLU A 142 -4.93 21.44 20.80
CA GLU A 142 -5.70 22.66 21.09
C GLU A 142 -5.13 23.80 20.22
N PRO A 143 -5.99 24.59 19.54
CA PRO A 143 -5.54 25.68 18.65
C PRO A 143 -4.66 26.71 19.36
N ALA A 144 -4.83 26.86 20.67
CA ALA A 144 -4.08 27.82 21.50
C ALA A 144 -2.61 27.42 21.68
N GLU A 145 -2.29 26.12 21.78
CA GLU A 145 -0.90 25.66 21.92
C GLU A 145 -0.10 25.79 20.60
N ALA A 146 -0.76 25.59 19.46
CA ALA A 146 -0.09 25.62 18.16
C ALA A 146 0.33 27.05 17.72
N LEU A 147 -0.28 28.09 18.30
CA LEU A 147 0.06 29.50 18.04
C LEU A 147 1.14 30.06 18.99
N HIS A 148 1.50 29.30 20.02
CA HIS A 148 2.52 29.74 21.02
C HIS A 148 3.92 29.15 20.76
N GLU A 149 4.07 28.24 19.79
CA GLU A 149 5.35 27.60 19.42
C GLU A 149 6.11 28.37 18.30
N GLU A 150 5.66 29.56 17.89
CA GLU A 150 6.43 30.50 17.07
C GLU A 150 7.02 31.62 17.98
#